data_5c294bd41c7d5401889ea1baeb4bb888
#
_entry.id   5c294bd41c7d5401889ea1baeb4bb888
#
_cell.length_a   1.000
_cell.length_b   1.000
_cell.length_c   1.000
_cell.angle_alpha   90.00
_cell.angle_beta   90.00
_cell.angle_gamma   90.00
#
_symmetry.space_group_name_H-M   'P 1'
#
loop_
_entity.id
_entity.type
_entity.pdbx_description
1 polymer ?
#
loop_
_entity_poly.entity_id
_entity_poly.type
_entity_poly.pdbx_seq_one_letter_code
_entity_poly.pdbx_strand_id
1 'polypeptide(L)'
;MIVSRIAKTLDHIDTGDVVIFHANAKQDYIKRLIGKPGDSVEYKKDQLYLNGKKVDEPYLSENKKHKVGEYLTENFKSRDLKGTNGNMKIPSGKYLVLGDNRQNSIDSRMDEVGLLDKNQVVGKVVLRYWPFNRWGGSFNPGTFPN
;
A
#
# COMPACT_ATOMS: atom_id res chain seq x y z
N MET A 1 -9.10 19.50 12.09
CA MET A 1 -9.81 18.22 12.20
C MET A 1 -9.66 17.41 10.92
N ILE A 2 -9.38 16.13 11.05
CA ILE A 2 -9.31 15.22 9.91
C ILE A 2 -10.63 14.50 9.78
N VAL A 3 -11.21 14.53 8.60
CA VAL A 3 -12.42 13.79 8.29
C VAL A 3 -12.05 12.67 7.32
N SER A 4 -12.46 11.44 7.63
CA SER A 4 -12.19 10.29 6.79
C SER A 4 -13.49 9.66 6.29
N ARG A 5 -13.44 9.10 5.11
CA ARG A 5 -14.55 8.35 4.54
C ARG A 5 -14.01 7.24 3.64
N ILE A 6 -14.85 6.24 3.38
CA ILE A 6 -14.49 5.12 2.52
C ILE A 6 -15.15 5.32 1.16
N ALA A 7 -14.34 5.32 0.11
CA ALA A 7 -14.82 5.32 -1.26
C ALA A 7 -14.85 3.86 -1.74
N LYS A 8 -16.01 3.40 -2.15
CA LYS A 8 -16.22 1.98 -2.47
C LYS A 8 -15.91 1.61 -3.90
N THR A 9 -15.63 2.57 -4.76
CA THR A 9 -15.29 2.27 -6.14
C THR A 9 -13.82 1.88 -6.27
N LEU A 10 -13.54 0.85 -7.05
CA LEU A 10 -12.17 0.42 -7.34
C LEU A 10 -11.60 1.07 -8.60
N ASP A 11 -12.41 1.85 -9.31
CA ASP A 11 -11.98 2.46 -10.58
C ASP A 11 -10.96 3.58 -10.41
N HIS A 12 -10.83 4.09 -9.20
CA HIS A 12 -9.97 5.22 -8.88
C HIS A 12 -8.96 4.89 -7.78
N ILE A 13 -8.52 3.64 -7.71
CA ILE A 13 -7.48 3.23 -6.76
C ILE A 13 -6.12 3.34 -7.44
N ASP A 14 -5.22 4.11 -6.84
CA ASP A 14 -3.88 4.33 -7.35
C ASP A 14 -2.83 3.96 -6.31
N THR A 15 -1.60 3.73 -6.79
CA THR A 15 -0.45 3.50 -5.91
C THR A 15 -0.31 4.66 -4.93
N GLY A 16 -0.16 4.31 -3.65
CA GLY A 16 -0.08 5.28 -2.57
C GLY A 16 -1.39 5.48 -1.83
N ASP A 17 -2.51 5.02 -2.38
CA ASP A 17 -3.79 5.09 -1.69
C ASP A 17 -3.83 4.12 -0.51
N VAL A 18 -4.56 4.50 0.54
CA VAL A 18 -4.81 3.63 1.68
C VAL A 18 -6.09 2.87 1.42
N VAL A 19 -6.04 1.55 1.54
CA VAL A 19 -7.20 0.70 1.26
C VAL A 19 -7.58 -0.12 2.49
N ILE A 20 -8.87 -0.42 2.58
CA ILE A 20 -9.42 -1.32 3.59
C ILE A 20 -9.77 -2.62 2.87
N PHE A 21 -9.36 -3.74 3.43
CA PHE A 21 -9.67 -5.04 2.85
C PHE A 21 -10.00 -6.07 3.91
N HIS A 22 -10.74 -7.11 3.51
CA HIS A 22 -11.04 -8.24 4.37
C HIS A 22 -9.83 -9.18 4.40
N ALA A 23 -9.17 -9.27 5.55
CA ALA A 23 -8.04 -10.18 5.73
C ALA A 23 -8.54 -11.61 5.96
N ASN A 24 -9.67 -11.72 6.68
CA ASN A 24 -10.35 -12.98 6.90
C ASN A 24 -11.82 -12.67 7.25
N ALA A 25 -12.60 -13.69 7.60
CA ALA A 25 -14.03 -13.53 7.87
C ALA A 25 -14.34 -12.60 9.05
N LYS A 26 -13.37 -12.31 9.91
CA LYS A 26 -13.59 -11.56 11.14
C LYS A 26 -12.84 -10.24 11.22
N GLN A 27 -11.87 -9.99 10.34
CA GLN A 27 -10.96 -8.86 10.47
C GLN A 27 -10.79 -8.12 9.16
N ASP A 28 -10.86 -6.80 9.25
CA ASP A 28 -10.48 -5.91 8.16
C ASP A 28 -9.14 -5.28 8.49
N TYR A 29 -8.29 -5.14 7.48
CA TYR A 29 -7.00 -4.49 7.61
C TYR A 29 -6.97 -3.23 6.76
N ILE A 30 -6.17 -2.27 7.21
CA ILE A 30 -5.93 -1.02 6.50
C ILE A 30 -4.46 -1.01 6.10
N LYS A 31 -4.19 -0.98 4.80
CA LYS A 31 -2.83 -0.99 4.27
C LYS A 31 -2.74 -0.03 3.08
N ARG A 32 -1.50 0.22 2.65
CA ARG A 32 -1.25 1.10 1.50
C ARG A 32 -1.14 0.28 0.23
N LEU A 33 -1.85 0.71 -0.81
CA LEU A 33 -1.75 0.08 -2.12
C LEU A 33 -0.41 0.43 -2.76
N ILE A 34 0.33 -0.57 -3.19
CA ILE A 34 1.62 -0.38 -3.85
C ILE A 34 1.55 -0.79 -5.31
N GLY A 35 0.95 -1.94 -5.62
CA GLY A 35 0.88 -2.45 -6.98
C GLY A 35 -0.51 -2.85 -7.39
N LYS A 36 -0.84 -2.58 -8.65
CA LYS A 36 -2.13 -2.90 -9.28
C LYS A 36 -1.92 -3.98 -10.33
N PRO A 37 -3.01 -4.58 -10.85
CA PRO A 37 -2.88 -5.54 -11.94
C PRO A 37 -2.03 -4.98 -13.08
N GLY A 38 -1.07 -5.77 -13.54
CA GLY A 38 -0.16 -5.38 -14.61
C GLY A 38 1.11 -4.68 -14.17
N ASP A 39 1.17 -4.23 -12.91
CA ASP A 39 2.37 -3.57 -12.38
C ASP A 39 3.43 -4.59 -11.98
N SER A 40 4.70 -4.21 -12.13
CA SER A 40 5.84 -4.92 -11.56
C SER A 40 6.36 -4.11 -10.38
N VAL A 41 6.62 -4.78 -9.26
CA VAL A 41 7.07 -4.11 -8.03
C VAL A 41 8.39 -4.73 -7.59
N GLU A 42 9.35 -3.86 -7.27
CA GLU A 42 10.61 -4.29 -6.68
C GLU A 42 11.04 -3.27 -5.63
N TYR A 43 11.49 -3.78 -4.49
CA TYR A 43 12.19 -2.98 -3.48
C TYR A 43 13.64 -3.39 -3.46
N LYS A 44 14.51 -2.41 -3.62
CA LYS A 44 15.95 -2.62 -3.62
C LYS A 44 16.62 -1.48 -2.88
N LYS A 45 17.36 -1.80 -1.83
CA LYS A 45 18.03 -0.81 -0.99
C LYS A 45 17.06 0.29 -0.51
N ASP A 46 15.90 -0.16 -0.02
CA ASP A 46 14.86 0.71 0.54
C ASP A 46 14.19 1.64 -0.48
N GLN A 47 14.37 1.37 -1.76
CA GLN A 47 13.79 2.16 -2.85
C GLN A 47 12.74 1.34 -3.59
N LEU A 48 11.57 1.93 -3.78
CA LEU A 48 10.51 1.33 -4.59
C LEU A 48 10.79 1.57 -6.08
N TYR A 49 10.72 0.50 -6.84
CA TYR A 49 10.72 0.54 -8.30
C TYR A 49 9.39 -0.02 -8.80
N LEU A 50 8.60 0.84 -9.43
CA LEU A 50 7.31 0.46 -9.99
C LEU A 50 7.44 0.48 -11.51
N ASN A 51 7.26 -0.69 -12.13
CA ASN A 51 7.44 -0.84 -13.58
C ASN A 51 8.82 -0.38 -14.04
N GLY A 52 9.85 -0.64 -13.23
CA GLY A 52 11.22 -0.28 -13.52
C GLY A 52 11.62 1.16 -13.23
N LYS A 53 10.70 1.96 -12.71
CA LYS A 53 10.95 3.38 -12.41
C LYS A 53 10.98 3.61 -10.92
N LYS A 54 11.90 4.46 -10.46
CA LYS A 54 11.95 4.87 -9.05
C LYS A 54 10.71 5.65 -8.69
N VAL A 55 10.11 5.30 -7.54
CA VAL A 55 8.94 6.00 -7.01
C VAL A 55 9.27 6.41 -5.58
N ASP A 56 9.07 7.70 -5.29
CA ASP A 56 9.26 8.20 -3.94
C ASP A 56 8.07 7.82 -3.06
N GLU A 57 8.38 7.54 -1.79
CA GLU A 57 7.37 7.17 -0.81
C GLU A 57 7.41 8.16 0.35
N PRO A 58 6.91 9.40 0.14
CA PRO A 58 7.00 10.44 1.17
C PRO A 58 6.23 10.09 2.45
N TYR A 59 5.21 9.25 2.35
CA TYR A 59 4.45 8.78 3.51
C TYR A 59 5.28 7.93 4.46
N LEU A 60 6.48 7.52 4.07
CA LEU A 60 7.38 6.73 4.93
C LEU A 60 8.41 7.56 5.67
N SER A 61 8.40 8.88 5.54
CA SER A 61 9.47 9.72 6.11
C SER A 61 9.63 9.52 7.62
N GLU A 62 8.53 9.45 8.37
CA GLU A 62 8.61 9.21 9.82
C GLU A 62 9.06 7.78 10.14
N ASN A 63 8.56 6.80 9.40
CA ASN A 63 8.96 5.40 9.62
C ASN A 63 10.45 5.21 9.37
N LYS A 64 11.01 5.89 8.38
CA LYS A 64 12.44 5.80 8.08
C LYS A 64 13.31 6.37 9.19
N LYS A 65 12.83 7.38 9.92
CA LYS A 65 13.55 7.95 11.06
C LYS A 65 13.67 6.99 12.23
N HIS A 66 12.72 6.05 12.34
CA HIS A 66 12.62 5.12 13.47
C HIS A 66 12.93 3.69 13.10
N LYS A 67 13.47 3.46 11.91
CA LYS A 67 13.79 2.10 11.48
C LYS A 67 14.92 1.50 12.30
N VAL A 68 14.88 0.18 12.43
CA VAL A 68 15.96 -0.60 13.01
C VAL A 68 16.79 -1.18 11.86
N GLY A 69 18.09 -0.92 11.87
CA GLY A 69 18.97 -1.39 10.80
C GLY A 69 19.04 -0.43 9.62
N GLU A 70 19.57 -0.90 8.51
CA GLU A 70 19.88 -0.07 7.35
C GLU A 70 18.64 0.24 6.51
N TYR A 71 17.73 -0.72 6.38
CA TYR A 71 16.57 -0.59 5.49
C TYR A 71 15.26 -0.70 6.26
N LEU A 72 14.31 0.16 5.93
CA LEU A 72 12.94 0.04 6.42
C LEU A 72 12.23 -1.13 5.74
N THR A 73 12.40 -1.24 4.42
CA THR A 73 11.79 -2.29 3.61
C THR A 73 12.88 -3.20 3.07
N GLU A 74 12.76 -4.49 3.32
CA GLU A 74 13.69 -5.47 2.79
C GLU A 74 13.59 -5.58 1.27
N ASN A 75 14.64 -6.09 0.64
CA ASN A 75 14.62 -6.32 -0.80
C ASN A 75 13.64 -7.44 -1.13
N PHE A 76 12.75 -7.19 -2.08
CA PHE A 76 11.88 -8.23 -2.62
C PHE A 76 11.35 -7.81 -3.99
N LYS A 77 10.82 -8.78 -4.71
CA LYS A 77 10.17 -8.57 -6.01
C LYS A 77 8.77 -9.13 -5.97
N SER A 78 7.86 -8.55 -6.75
CA SER A 78 6.49 -9.00 -6.79
C SER A 78 6.35 -10.49 -7.11
N ARG A 79 7.23 -11.02 -7.97
CA ARG A 79 7.22 -12.46 -8.32
C ARG A 79 7.46 -13.40 -7.15
N ASP A 80 8.04 -12.88 -6.06
CA ASP A 80 8.34 -13.68 -4.86
C ASP A 80 7.13 -13.83 -3.95
N LEU A 81 6.05 -13.13 -4.24
CA LEU A 81 4.89 -13.07 -3.36
C LEU A 81 3.84 -14.10 -3.76
N LYS A 82 3.11 -14.59 -2.74
CA LYS A 82 2.02 -15.50 -2.96
C LYS A 82 0.91 -14.85 -3.79
N GLY A 83 0.48 -15.52 -4.83
CA GLY A 83 -0.57 -15.05 -5.73
C GLY A 83 -0.05 -14.62 -7.10
N THR A 84 1.26 -14.51 -7.29
CA THR A 84 1.84 -14.11 -8.59
C THR A 84 2.17 -15.30 -9.48
N ASN A 85 2.25 -16.51 -8.92
CA ASN A 85 2.71 -17.71 -9.64
C ASN A 85 4.09 -17.48 -10.30
N GLY A 86 4.95 -16.69 -9.65
CA GLY A 86 6.30 -16.41 -10.15
C GLY A 86 6.38 -15.32 -11.21
N ASN A 87 5.27 -14.68 -11.55
CA ASN A 87 5.26 -13.60 -12.54
C ASN A 87 5.61 -12.27 -11.89
N MET A 88 6.44 -11.48 -12.59
CA MET A 88 6.77 -10.11 -12.13
C MET A 88 5.57 -9.18 -12.19
N LYS A 89 4.75 -9.32 -13.22
CA LYS A 89 3.53 -8.51 -13.34
C LYS A 89 2.44 -9.08 -12.45
N ILE A 90 1.81 -8.19 -11.70
CA ILE A 90 0.69 -8.57 -10.84
C ILE A 90 -0.46 -9.07 -11.72
N PRO A 91 -1.00 -10.27 -11.44
CA PRO A 91 -2.09 -10.83 -12.24
C PRO A 91 -3.34 -9.96 -12.22
N SER A 92 -4.19 -10.17 -13.21
CA SER A 92 -5.50 -9.53 -13.28
C SER A 92 -6.31 -9.79 -12.00
N GLY A 93 -6.95 -8.75 -11.49
CA GLY A 93 -7.78 -8.86 -10.29
C GLY A 93 -7.01 -8.96 -8.98
N LYS A 94 -5.69 -8.78 -9.00
CA LYS A 94 -4.85 -8.86 -7.81
C LYS A 94 -4.23 -7.52 -7.46
N TYR A 95 -3.98 -7.32 -6.16
CA TYR A 95 -3.42 -6.07 -5.63
C TYR A 95 -2.35 -6.38 -4.61
N LEU A 96 -1.28 -5.59 -4.62
CA LEU A 96 -0.18 -5.70 -3.68
C LEU A 96 -0.27 -4.56 -2.68
N VAL A 97 -0.37 -4.90 -1.39
CA VAL A 97 -0.49 -3.92 -0.32
C VAL A 97 0.61 -4.09 0.71
N LEU A 98 1.09 -2.98 1.25
CA LEU A 98 2.08 -2.96 2.32
C LEU A 98 1.63 -2.04 3.44
N GLY A 99 1.96 -2.40 4.68
CA GLY A 99 1.82 -1.49 5.80
C GLY A 99 2.97 -0.49 5.80
N ASP A 100 2.70 0.74 6.24
CA ASP A 100 3.75 1.75 6.33
C ASP A 100 4.79 1.39 7.38
N ASN A 101 4.40 0.73 8.46
CA ASN A 101 5.34 0.17 9.42
C ASN A 101 5.94 -1.12 8.86
N ARG A 102 6.81 -0.96 7.86
CA ARG A 102 7.33 -2.06 7.03
C ARG A 102 7.98 -3.19 7.83
N GLN A 103 8.59 -2.85 8.95
CA GLN A 103 9.33 -3.84 9.75
C GLN A 103 8.42 -4.69 10.64
N ASN A 104 7.17 -4.25 10.87
CA ASN A 104 6.24 -4.94 11.76
C ASN A 104 4.86 -5.18 11.13
N SER A 105 4.71 -4.95 9.84
CA SER A 105 3.42 -5.08 9.18
C SER A 105 3.19 -6.51 8.67
N ILE A 106 1.96 -6.98 8.80
CA ILE A 106 1.48 -8.20 8.16
C ILE A 106 0.73 -7.77 6.90
N ASP A 107 1.30 -8.08 5.73
CA ASP A 107 0.79 -7.59 4.46
C ASP A 107 1.11 -8.58 3.33
N SER A 108 1.07 -8.12 2.06
CA SER A 108 1.27 -8.98 0.89
C SER A 108 2.58 -9.75 0.89
N ARG A 109 3.59 -9.32 1.65
CA ARG A 109 4.87 -10.02 1.75
C ARG A 109 4.78 -11.31 2.55
N MET A 110 3.73 -11.47 3.33
CA MET A 110 3.50 -12.64 4.16
C MET A 110 2.58 -13.61 3.43
N ASP A 111 2.90 -14.91 3.47
CA ASP A 111 2.09 -15.92 2.79
C ASP A 111 0.65 -15.97 3.31
N GLU A 112 0.44 -15.59 4.55
CA GLU A 112 -0.91 -15.56 5.13
C GLU A 112 -1.81 -14.48 4.51
N VAL A 113 -1.22 -13.48 3.86
CA VAL A 113 -1.97 -12.44 3.15
C VAL A 113 -1.79 -12.60 1.64
N GLY A 114 -0.56 -12.53 1.15
CA GLY A 114 -0.25 -12.59 -0.27
C GLY A 114 -0.85 -11.40 -1.03
N LEU A 115 -1.02 -11.55 -2.33
CA LEU A 115 -1.74 -10.56 -3.12
C LEU A 115 -3.22 -10.64 -2.78
N LEU A 116 -3.87 -9.48 -2.75
CA LEU A 116 -5.31 -9.41 -2.48
C LEU A 116 -6.11 -9.66 -3.74
N ASP A 117 -7.22 -10.38 -3.60
CA ASP A 117 -8.23 -10.44 -4.65
C ASP A 117 -9.05 -9.16 -4.65
N LYS A 118 -9.54 -8.80 -5.84
CA LYS A 118 -10.39 -7.62 -6.01
C LYS A 118 -11.58 -7.61 -5.03
N ASN A 119 -12.19 -8.76 -4.79
CA ASN A 119 -13.36 -8.86 -3.92
C ASN A 119 -13.01 -8.80 -2.42
N GLN A 120 -11.73 -8.86 -2.04
CA GLN A 120 -11.33 -8.62 -0.66
C GLN A 120 -11.25 -7.13 -0.33
N VAL A 121 -11.16 -6.27 -1.34
CA VAL A 121 -11.03 -4.83 -1.13
C VAL A 121 -12.40 -4.24 -0.82
N VAL A 122 -12.52 -3.61 0.36
CA VAL A 122 -13.75 -2.93 0.77
C VAL A 122 -13.84 -1.56 0.11
N GLY A 123 -12.72 -0.85 0.05
CA GLY A 123 -12.67 0.49 -0.52
C GLY A 123 -11.37 1.19 -0.17
N LYS A 124 -11.26 2.46 -0.56
CA LYS A 124 -10.11 3.27 -0.18
C LYS A 124 -10.52 4.31 0.84
N VAL A 125 -9.57 4.70 1.68
CA VAL A 125 -9.78 5.74 2.68
C VAL A 125 -9.44 7.08 2.04
N VAL A 126 -10.41 7.99 2.06
CA VAL A 126 -10.21 9.37 1.61
C VAL A 126 -10.14 10.24 2.85
N LEU A 127 -9.05 10.97 3.01
CA LEU A 127 -8.83 11.83 4.16
C LEU A 127 -8.86 13.30 3.76
N ARG A 128 -9.47 14.13 4.61
CA ARG A 128 -9.56 15.57 4.40
C ARG A 128 -9.34 16.28 5.71
N TYR A 129 -8.72 17.46 5.62
CA TYR A 129 -8.60 18.36 6.77
C TYR A 129 -9.73 19.36 6.75
N TRP A 130 -10.21 19.68 7.93
CA TRP A 130 -11.24 20.69 8.09
C TRP A 130 -10.65 21.92 8.80
N PRO A 131 -10.79 23.12 8.26
CA PRO A 131 -11.36 23.44 6.94
C PRO A 131 -10.37 23.07 5.83
N PHE A 132 -10.79 22.23 4.93
CA PHE A 132 -9.88 21.64 3.94
C PHE A 132 -9.49 22.61 2.83
N ASN A 133 -10.24 23.68 2.61
CA ASN A 133 -9.92 24.67 1.61
C ASN A 133 -8.56 25.34 1.86
N ARG A 134 -8.09 25.35 3.08
CA ARG A 134 -6.78 25.89 3.44
C ARG A 134 -5.64 25.06 2.87
N TRP A 135 -5.90 23.85 2.49
CA TRP A 135 -4.89 22.86 2.11
C TRP A 135 -4.94 22.52 0.63
N GLY A 136 -5.71 23.26 -0.14
CA GLY A 136 -5.81 23.04 -1.57
C GLY A 136 -6.48 21.75 -1.96
N GLY A 137 -7.19 21.12 -1.06
CA GLY A 137 -7.92 19.89 -1.32
C GLY A 137 -7.07 18.64 -1.46
N SER A 138 -5.78 18.76 -1.31
CA SER A 138 -4.87 17.63 -1.44
C SER A 138 -4.48 17.10 -0.06
N PHE A 139 -4.53 15.79 0.10
CA PHE A 139 -4.10 15.14 1.32
C PHE A 139 -2.73 14.49 1.12
N ASN A 140 -1.81 14.75 2.04
CA ASN A 140 -0.50 14.09 2.02
C ASN A 140 -0.60 12.74 2.72
N PRO A 141 -0.52 11.61 2.00
CA PRO A 141 -0.65 10.29 2.61
C PRO A 141 0.47 9.96 3.59
N GLY A 142 1.57 10.72 3.59
CA GLY A 142 2.66 10.50 4.54
C GLY A 142 2.30 10.80 5.97
N THR A 143 1.21 11.52 6.22
CA THR A 143 0.76 11.85 7.57
C THR A 143 -0.23 10.83 8.14
N PHE A 144 -0.63 9.87 7.36
CA PHE A 144 -1.63 8.90 7.78
C PHE A 144 -0.98 7.75 8.51
N PRO A 145 -1.38 7.48 9.76
CA PRO A 145 -0.83 6.34 10.49
C PRO A 145 -1.29 5.03 9.87
N ASN A 146 -0.45 4.04 10.04
CA ASN A 146 -0.66 2.72 9.46
C ASN A 146 -1.48 1.85 10.41
#